data_690c0a82ea6a384b5a9757107ab79c03
#
_entry.id   690c0a82ea6a384b5a9757107ab79c03
#
_cell.length_a   1.000
_cell.length_b   1.000
_cell.length_c   1.000
_cell.angle_alpha   90.00
_cell.angle_beta   90.00
_cell.angle_gamma   90.00
#
_symmetry.space_group_name_H-M   'P 1'
#
loop_
_entity.id
_entity.type
_entity.pdbx_description
1 polymer ?
#
loop_
_entity_poly.entity_id
_entity_poly.type
_entity_poly.pdbx_seq_one_letter_code
_entity_poly.pdbx_strand_id
1 'polypeptide(L)'
;MNPRLFPWLLGLPLMLSVPATAGVVINEIFYHAPDSMDDLQWIELHNPDPQPADISGWRLTRGVEFQFPANSVLPSGGFVVLSKDPKLFAEFYEARVGGQFKKSLGRSGDTVELVDGAGRSVDRVTYGEGDPWPASADGV
;
A
#
# COMPACT_ATOMS: atom_id res chain seq x y z
N MET A 1 -39.90 -42.44 41.15
CA MET A 1 -39.64 -42.05 39.76
C MET A 1 -38.98 -40.70 39.76
N ASN A 2 -37.68 -40.61 39.55
CA ASN A 2 -36.92 -39.38 39.48
C ASN A 2 -36.69 -39.01 38.00
N PRO A 3 -37.09 -37.84 37.53
CA PRO A 3 -36.69 -37.37 36.19
C PRO A 3 -35.26 -36.87 36.24
N ARG A 4 -34.37 -37.46 35.46
CA ARG A 4 -33.00 -37.03 35.27
C ARG A 4 -33.03 -35.76 34.38
N LEU A 5 -32.62 -34.65 34.94
CA LEU A 5 -32.33 -33.43 34.18
C LEU A 5 -31.00 -33.61 33.42
N PHE A 6 -31.06 -33.59 32.09
CA PHE A 6 -29.92 -33.47 31.23
C PHE A 6 -29.50 -32.01 31.13
N PRO A 7 -28.24 -31.63 31.46
CA PRO A 7 -27.78 -30.29 31.20
C PRO A 7 -27.47 -30.15 29.70
N TRP A 8 -28.17 -29.29 29.03
CA TRP A 8 -27.87 -28.85 27.69
C TRP A 8 -26.61 -27.98 27.75
N LEU A 9 -25.45 -28.58 27.40
CA LEU A 9 -24.24 -27.82 27.09
C LEU A 9 -24.45 -27.07 25.78
N LEU A 10 -24.87 -25.81 25.90
CA LEU A 10 -24.81 -24.84 24.81
C LEU A 10 -23.33 -24.56 24.50
N GLY A 11 -22.79 -25.32 23.54
CA GLY A 11 -21.50 -25.00 22.96
C GLY A 11 -21.59 -23.67 22.23
N LEU A 12 -21.02 -22.60 22.82
CA LEU A 12 -20.82 -21.33 22.14
C LEU A 12 -19.88 -21.58 20.96
N PRO A 13 -20.27 -21.24 19.72
CA PRO A 13 -19.33 -21.35 18.60
C PRO A 13 -18.20 -20.35 18.83
N LEU A 14 -16.97 -20.86 18.92
CA LEU A 14 -15.77 -20.06 18.92
C LEU A 14 -15.65 -19.40 17.53
N MET A 15 -16.08 -18.16 17.43
CA MET A 15 -15.89 -17.36 16.22
C MET A 15 -14.39 -17.08 16.08
N LEU A 16 -13.70 -17.90 15.28
CA LEU A 16 -12.37 -17.61 14.81
C LEU A 16 -12.49 -16.38 13.90
N SER A 17 -12.14 -15.21 14.44
CA SER A 17 -11.95 -14.03 13.62
C SER A 17 -10.76 -14.27 12.69
N VAL A 18 -11.03 -14.55 11.43
CA VAL A 18 -10.00 -14.49 10.39
C VAL A 18 -9.54 -13.02 10.36
N PRO A 19 -8.27 -12.73 10.57
CA PRO A 19 -7.80 -11.36 10.41
C PRO A 19 -8.14 -10.93 8.98
N ALA A 20 -8.95 -9.90 8.83
CA ALA A 20 -9.15 -9.26 7.54
C ALA A 20 -7.77 -8.80 7.06
N THR A 21 -7.33 -9.33 5.93
CA THR A 21 -6.13 -8.81 5.28
C THR A 21 -6.42 -7.35 4.97
N ALA A 22 -5.62 -6.45 5.53
CA ALA A 22 -5.78 -5.03 5.28
C ALA A 22 -5.77 -4.81 3.76
N GLY A 23 -6.84 -4.23 3.23
CA GLY A 23 -7.04 -3.98 1.81
C GLY A 23 -6.28 -2.75 1.30
N VAL A 24 -5.09 -2.45 1.87
CA VAL A 24 -4.25 -1.35 1.39
C VAL A 24 -3.90 -1.56 -0.06
N VAL A 25 -4.11 -0.53 -0.86
CA VAL A 25 -3.89 -0.55 -2.30
C VAL A 25 -2.83 0.47 -2.72
N ILE A 26 -2.17 0.21 -3.84
CA ILE A 26 -1.37 1.19 -4.57
C ILE A 26 -2.36 2.07 -5.32
N ASN A 27 -2.58 3.29 -4.83
CA ASN A 27 -3.63 4.19 -5.31
C ASN A 27 -3.18 5.03 -6.50
N GLU A 28 -1.93 5.49 -6.47
CA GLU A 28 -1.38 6.34 -7.53
C GLU A 28 0.12 6.10 -7.69
N ILE A 29 0.59 6.17 -8.93
CA ILE A 29 2.02 6.05 -9.29
C ILE A 29 2.36 7.19 -10.25
N PHE A 30 3.20 8.12 -9.78
CA PHE A 30 3.75 9.18 -10.61
C PHE A 30 5.15 8.78 -11.09
N TYR A 31 5.20 8.11 -12.23
CA TYR A 31 6.42 7.51 -12.76
C TYR A 31 7.12 8.36 -13.84
N HIS A 32 6.36 9.17 -14.57
CA HIS A 32 6.85 9.96 -15.68
C HIS A 32 6.90 11.45 -15.31
N ALA A 33 7.87 11.81 -14.47
CA ALA A 33 8.15 13.21 -14.18
C ALA A 33 8.80 13.89 -15.40
N PRO A 34 8.66 15.24 -15.54
CA PRO A 34 9.35 15.99 -16.59
C PRO A 34 10.86 15.74 -16.58
N ASP A 35 11.52 15.76 -17.74
CA ASP A 35 12.94 15.43 -17.91
C ASP A 35 13.90 16.20 -16.99
N SER A 36 13.56 17.45 -16.63
CA SER A 36 14.34 18.26 -15.69
C SER A 36 14.11 17.88 -14.21
N MET A 37 13.18 16.99 -13.92
CA MET A 37 12.74 16.61 -12.56
C MET A 37 12.57 15.09 -12.41
N ASP A 38 13.45 14.30 -13.01
CA ASP A 38 13.38 12.82 -12.98
C ASP A 38 13.27 12.21 -11.58
N ASP A 39 13.72 12.92 -10.55
CA ASP A 39 13.63 12.48 -9.16
C ASP A 39 12.30 12.82 -8.48
N LEU A 40 11.38 13.53 -9.17
CA LEU A 40 10.03 13.82 -8.67
C LEU A 40 9.07 12.63 -8.82
N GLN A 41 9.56 11.42 -8.70
CA GLN A 41 8.73 10.21 -8.75
C GLN A 41 8.17 9.90 -7.37
N TRP A 42 6.90 9.43 -7.32
CA TRP A 42 6.26 9.05 -6.08
C TRP A 42 5.18 7.98 -6.26
N ILE A 43 4.84 7.33 -5.17
CA ILE A 43 3.80 6.30 -5.07
C ILE A 43 2.91 6.65 -3.88
N GLU A 44 1.61 6.60 -4.05
CA GLU A 44 0.63 6.74 -2.97
C GLU A 44 -0.01 5.40 -2.65
N LEU A 45 -0.05 5.05 -1.37
CA LEU A 45 -0.83 3.95 -0.84
C LEU A 45 -2.07 4.49 -0.14
N HIS A 46 -3.18 3.77 -0.25
CA HIS A 46 -4.46 4.09 0.38
C HIS A 46 -4.98 2.90 1.18
N ASN A 47 -5.50 3.17 2.37
CA ASN A 47 -6.25 2.21 3.15
C ASN A 47 -7.76 2.48 3.02
N PRO A 48 -8.49 1.79 2.11
CA PRO A 48 -9.92 1.97 1.94
C PRO A 48 -10.76 1.32 3.06
N ASP A 49 -10.14 0.51 3.92
CA ASP A 49 -10.85 -0.22 4.96
C ASP A 49 -11.36 0.70 6.07
N PRO A 50 -12.47 0.33 6.75
CA PRO A 50 -13.00 1.07 7.88
C PRO A 50 -12.15 0.93 9.16
N GLN A 51 -11.09 0.12 9.12
CA GLN A 51 -10.15 -0.10 10.22
C GLN A 51 -8.75 0.39 9.85
N PRO A 52 -7.96 0.89 10.82
CA PRO A 52 -6.55 1.15 10.61
C PRO A 52 -5.81 -0.12 10.20
N ALA A 53 -4.83 0.01 9.32
CA ALA A 53 -3.94 -1.07 8.90
C ALA A 53 -2.57 -0.93 9.56
N ASP A 54 -2.11 -1.97 10.25
CA ASP A 54 -0.71 -2.06 10.69
C ASP A 54 0.13 -2.52 9.49
N ILE A 55 0.92 -1.59 8.96
CA ILE A 55 1.80 -1.80 7.82
C ILE A 55 3.28 -1.93 8.23
N SER A 56 3.55 -2.18 9.52
CA SER A 56 4.91 -2.37 10.03
C SER A 56 5.61 -3.52 9.29
N GLY A 57 6.81 -3.24 8.78
CA GLY A 57 7.60 -4.22 8.04
C GLY A 57 7.10 -4.55 6.63
N TRP A 58 6.01 -3.96 6.17
CA TRP A 58 5.58 -4.08 4.78
C TRP A 58 6.59 -3.47 3.84
N ARG A 59 6.63 -3.93 2.59
CA ARG A 59 7.67 -3.52 1.65
C ARG A 59 7.11 -3.30 0.24
N LEU A 60 7.70 -2.34 -0.45
CA LEU A 60 7.71 -2.31 -1.91
C LEU A 60 8.91 -3.11 -2.40
N THR A 61 8.71 -4.09 -3.28
CA THR A 61 9.73 -5.07 -3.68
C THR A 61 10.01 -5.12 -5.17
N ARG A 62 9.16 -4.50 -5.99
CA ARG A 62 9.33 -4.38 -7.44
C ARG A 62 9.24 -2.91 -7.87
N GLY A 63 9.91 -2.56 -8.96
CA GLY A 63 10.06 -1.20 -9.46
C GLY A 63 10.95 -0.36 -8.55
N VAL A 64 10.52 -0.22 -7.31
CA VAL A 64 11.25 0.50 -6.25
C VAL A 64 11.47 -0.39 -5.04
N GLU A 65 12.29 0.08 -4.09
CA GLU A 65 12.55 -0.59 -2.81
C GLU A 65 12.26 0.35 -1.65
N PHE A 66 11.38 -0.09 -0.77
CA PHE A 66 11.09 0.60 0.49
C PHE A 66 10.60 -0.41 1.54
N GLN A 67 10.89 -0.17 2.81
CA GLN A 67 10.34 -0.92 3.93
C GLN A 67 9.80 0.03 4.99
N PHE A 68 8.54 -0.19 5.39
CA PHE A 68 7.94 0.54 6.48
C PHE A 68 8.59 0.17 7.81
N PRO A 69 8.96 1.16 8.63
CA PRO A 69 9.51 0.92 9.96
C PRO A 69 8.47 0.28 10.90
N ALA A 70 8.96 -0.20 12.05
CA ALA A 70 8.07 -0.65 13.11
C ALA A 70 7.12 0.48 13.57
N ASN A 71 5.93 0.09 14.02
CA ASN A 71 4.87 1.01 14.45
C ASN A 71 4.33 1.93 13.32
N SER A 72 4.40 1.48 12.08
CA SER A 72 3.76 2.16 10.95
C SER A 72 2.29 1.75 10.88
N VAL A 73 1.40 2.71 11.04
CA VAL A 73 -0.05 2.51 10.95
C VAL A 73 -0.62 3.44 9.90
N LEU A 74 -1.38 2.87 8.96
CA LEU A 74 -2.14 3.64 7.98
C LEU A 74 -3.60 3.71 8.44
N PRO A 75 -4.10 4.91 8.84
CA PRO A 75 -5.45 5.06 9.34
C PRO A 75 -6.53 4.60 8.35
N SER A 76 -7.73 4.31 8.85
CA SER A 76 -8.91 4.08 8.02
C SER A 76 -9.13 5.25 7.06
N GLY A 77 -9.28 4.98 5.76
CA GLY A 77 -9.40 5.98 4.71
C GLY A 77 -8.14 6.82 4.49
N GLY A 78 -7.03 6.50 5.17
CA GLY A 78 -5.79 7.26 5.14
C GLY A 78 -4.95 6.99 3.90
N PHE A 79 -4.05 7.93 3.61
CA PHE A 79 -3.09 7.87 2.51
C PHE A 79 -1.66 8.03 3.04
N VAL A 80 -0.71 7.42 2.36
CA VAL A 80 0.72 7.68 2.57
C VAL A 80 1.43 7.75 1.23
N VAL A 81 2.20 8.82 1.05
CA VAL A 81 3.04 9.02 -0.14
C VAL A 81 4.47 8.63 0.19
N LEU A 82 5.09 7.88 -0.71
CA LEU A 82 6.50 7.56 -0.72
C LEU A 82 7.11 8.22 -1.95
N SER A 83 8.25 8.90 -1.83
CA SER A 83 8.88 9.56 -2.97
C SER A 83 10.33 9.13 -3.16
N LYS A 84 10.85 9.34 -4.35
CA LYS A 84 12.28 9.15 -4.67
C LYS A 84 13.13 10.23 -4.01
N ASP A 85 12.69 11.47 -4.07
CA ASP A 85 13.32 12.62 -3.40
C ASP A 85 12.29 13.39 -2.55
N PRO A 86 12.28 13.17 -1.21
CA PRO A 86 11.35 13.84 -0.30
C PRO A 86 11.50 15.37 -0.29
N LYS A 87 12.72 15.89 -0.52
CA LYS A 87 12.97 17.32 -0.55
C LYS A 87 12.37 17.97 -1.78
N LEU A 88 12.63 17.39 -2.95
CA LEU A 88 12.05 17.84 -4.20
C LEU A 88 10.52 17.75 -4.18
N PHE A 89 9.98 16.64 -3.64
CA PHE A 89 8.54 16.49 -3.45
C PHE A 89 7.94 17.61 -2.59
N ALA A 90 8.57 17.91 -1.44
CA ALA A 90 8.10 18.95 -0.53
C ALA A 90 8.18 20.35 -1.15
N GLU A 91 9.19 20.63 -1.96
CA GLU A 91 9.32 21.89 -2.69
C GLU A 91 8.22 22.06 -3.76
N PHE A 92 7.82 20.96 -4.39
CA PHE A 92 6.86 21.00 -5.50
C PHE A 92 5.40 20.94 -5.03
N TYR A 93 5.08 20.10 -4.03
CA TYR A 93 3.72 19.85 -3.55
C TYR A 93 3.40 20.52 -2.21
N GLU A 94 4.34 21.22 -1.59
CA GLU A 94 4.20 21.81 -0.25
C GLU A 94 3.74 20.80 0.82
N ALA A 95 4.08 19.52 0.63
CA ALA A 95 3.63 18.40 1.45
C ALA A 95 4.80 17.52 1.91
N ARG A 96 4.54 16.70 2.93
CA ARG A 96 5.51 15.72 3.42
C ARG A 96 5.17 14.32 2.95
N VAL A 97 6.19 13.49 2.79
CA VAL A 97 6.06 12.08 2.46
C VAL A 97 6.26 11.20 3.68
N GLY A 98 5.73 9.98 3.63
CA GLY A 98 5.92 8.95 4.66
C GLY A 98 7.27 8.25 4.60
N GLY A 99 8.00 8.38 3.49
CA GLY A 99 9.32 7.79 3.34
C GLY A 99 9.95 8.00 1.97
N GLN A 100 11.22 7.61 1.87
CA GLN A 100 12.01 7.67 0.65
C GLN A 100 12.26 6.27 0.13
N PHE A 101 11.87 5.98 -1.10
CA PHE A 101 12.20 4.73 -1.76
C PHE A 101 13.54 4.81 -2.51
N LYS A 102 14.16 3.64 -2.71
CA LYS A 102 15.35 3.46 -3.54
C LYS A 102 14.95 3.02 -4.93
N LYS A 103 15.88 3.14 -5.89
CA LYS A 103 15.71 2.89 -7.32
C LYS A 103 14.82 3.96 -7.97
N SER A 104 14.45 3.74 -9.22
CA SER A 104 13.61 4.63 -10.02
C SER A 104 12.53 3.80 -10.69
N LEU A 105 11.35 4.36 -10.78
CA LEU A 105 10.25 3.83 -11.58
C LEU A 105 10.62 3.91 -13.06
N GLY A 106 10.35 2.85 -13.81
CA GLY A 106 10.58 2.80 -15.25
C GLY A 106 9.67 3.78 -16.00
N ARG A 107 10.24 4.65 -16.85
CA ARG A 107 9.46 5.66 -17.60
C ARG A 107 8.55 5.05 -18.65
N SER A 108 8.95 3.93 -19.27
CA SER A 108 8.17 3.23 -20.31
C SER A 108 7.34 2.07 -19.77
N GLY A 109 7.37 1.85 -18.47
CA GLY A 109 6.62 0.78 -17.81
C GLY A 109 7.44 0.06 -16.74
N ASP A 110 6.74 -0.41 -15.74
CA ASP A 110 7.30 -1.18 -14.62
C ASP A 110 6.20 -1.92 -13.87
N THR A 111 6.60 -2.69 -12.87
CA THR A 111 5.69 -3.33 -11.93
C THR A 111 6.03 -2.87 -10.51
N VAL A 112 5.06 -2.34 -9.80
CA VAL A 112 5.15 -2.03 -8.37
C VAL A 112 4.40 -3.10 -7.60
N GLU A 113 5.01 -3.66 -6.57
CA GLU A 113 4.39 -4.69 -5.72
C GLU A 113 4.55 -4.33 -4.25
N LEU A 114 3.42 -4.32 -3.55
CA LEU A 114 3.34 -4.18 -2.10
C LEU A 114 3.21 -5.58 -1.49
N VAL A 115 4.11 -5.91 -0.56
CA VAL A 115 4.05 -7.16 0.20
C VAL A 115 3.91 -6.88 1.69
N ASP A 116 3.25 -7.78 2.41
CA ASP A 116 3.11 -7.69 3.87
C ASP A 116 4.40 -8.09 4.61
N GLY A 117 4.38 -8.01 5.94
CA GLY A 117 5.53 -8.37 6.77
C GLY A 117 5.97 -9.84 6.65
N ALA A 118 5.09 -10.73 6.17
CA ALA A 118 5.39 -12.14 5.89
C ALA A 118 5.86 -12.35 4.43
N GLY A 119 5.91 -11.31 3.60
CA GLY A 119 6.30 -11.37 2.19
C GLY A 119 5.18 -11.81 1.25
N ARG A 120 3.91 -11.83 1.69
CA ARG A 120 2.77 -12.14 0.82
C ARG A 120 2.39 -10.91 0.03
N SER A 121 2.08 -11.08 -1.25
CA SER A 121 1.60 -10.00 -2.10
C SER A 121 0.26 -9.47 -1.60
N VAL A 122 0.20 -8.16 -1.34
CA VAL A 122 -1.01 -7.45 -0.93
C VAL A 122 -1.65 -6.78 -2.13
N ASP A 123 -0.85 -6.07 -2.91
CA ASP A 123 -1.29 -5.42 -4.14
C ASP A 123 -0.14 -5.35 -5.16
N ARG A 124 -0.51 -5.33 -6.44
CA ARG A 124 0.46 -5.25 -7.54
C ARG A 124 -0.13 -4.48 -8.70
N VAL A 125 0.60 -3.49 -9.17
CA VAL A 125 0.26 -2.70 -10.35
C VAL A 125 1.39 -2.82 -11.37
N THR A 126 1.03 -3.20 -12.59
CA THR A 126 1.92 -3.11 -13.75
C THR A 126 1.41 -2.01 -14.65
N TYR A 127 2.24 -1.03 -14.93
CA TYR A 127 1.91 0.10 -15.78
C TYR A 127 2.85 0.15 -17.00
N GLY A 128 2.47 0.89 -18.04
CA GLY A 128 3.25 1.05 -19.25
C GLY A 128 2.73 2.20 -20.12
N GLU A 129 3.34 2.39 -21.26
CA GLU A 129 2.88 3.30 -22.29
C GLU A 129 1.82 2.61 -23.16
N GLY A 130 0.70 3.30 -23.45
CA GLY A 130 -0.39 2.80 -24.28
C GLY A 130 -1.54 2.12 -23.52
N ASP A 131 -2.56 1.69 -24.28
CA ASP A 131 -3.76 1.07 -23.70
C ASP A 131 -3.45 -0.07 -22.72
N PRO A 132 -4.11 -0.11 -21.54
CA PRO A 132 -5.24 0.74 -21.10
C PRO A 132 -4.85 2.04 -20.34
N TRP A 133 -3.58 2.44 -20.35
CA TRP A 133 -3.11 3.61 -19.60
C TRP A 133 -3.41 4.90 -20.37
N PRO A 134 -4.07 5.90 -19.77
CA PRO A 134 -4.35 7.16 -20.44
C PRO A 134 -3.06 7.94 -20.70
N ALA A 135 -2.96 8.56 -21.87
CA ALA A 135 -1.81 9.40 -22.24
C ALA A 135 -1.49 10.51 -21.22
N SER A 136 -2.52 10.97 -20.46
CA SER A 136 -2.35 11.93 -19.36
C SER A 136 -1.54 11.37 -18.16
N ALA A 137 -1.35 10.05 -18.06
CA ALA A 137 -0.48 9.45 -17.05
C ALA A 137 1.01 9.56 -17.43
N ASP A 138 1.30 9.91 -18.69
CA ASP A 138 2.67 10.04 -19.22
C ASP A 138 3.29 11.42 -18.97
N GLY A 139 2.69 12.27 -18.12
CA GLY A 139 3.28 13.55 -17.70
C GLY A 139 3.31 14.63 -18.78
N VAL A 140 2.43 14.56 -19.78
CA VAL A 140 2.22 15.59 -20.83
C VAL A 140 1.05 16.50 -20.51
#